data_674152fea21c553cd42abb54c56832ba
#
_entry.id   674152fea21c553cd42abb54c56832ba
#
_cell.length_a   1.000
_cell.length_b   1.000
_cell.length_c   1.000
_cell.angle_alpha   90.00
_cell.angle_beta   90.00
_cell.angle_gamma   90.00
#
_symmetry.space_group_name_H-M   'P 1'
#
loop_
_entity.id
_entity.type
_entity.pdbx_description
1 polymer ?
#
loop_
_entity_poly.entity_id
_entity_poly.type
_entity_poly.pdbx_seq_one_letter_code
_entity_poly.pdbx_strand_id
1 'polypeptide(L)'
;MTLNKKIKTICFDIDNVICFTKGSNYRKSRPIKKNIRFINYLYDNGFIIKLFTARYMGRNNNDISKAKAEGYELTVKQLKDWNVKYHKLIMGKPSFDIIIDDKAYNYNKDWINDF
;
A
#
# COMPACT_ATOMS: atom_id res chain seq x y z
N MET A 1 -9.67 14.14 15.38
CA MET A 1 -10.08 13.05 14.48
C MET A 1 -10.56 11.88 15.30
N THR A 2 -11.71 11.33 14.94
CA THR A 2 -12.30 10.19 15.67
C THR A 2 -12.12 8.93 14.81
N LEU A 3 -11.39 7.95 15.33
CA LEU A 3 -11.23 6.67 14.65
C LEU A 3 -12.49 5.81 14.82
N ASN A 4 -12.94 5.17 13.74
CA ASN A 4 -14.07 4.26 13.79
C ASN A 4 -13.66 2.96 14.49
N LYS A 5 -14.18 2.72 15.69
CA LYS A 5 -13.84 1.54 16.50
C LYS A 5 -14.26 0.20 15.89
N LYS A 6 -15.15 0.20 14.89
CA LYS A 6 -15.55 -1.02 14.19
C LYS A 6 -14.53 -1.47 13.16
N ILE A 7 -13.71 -0.54 12.67
CA ILE A 7 -12.65 -0.85 11.72
C ILE A 7 -11.45 -1.38 12.50
N LYS A 8 -10.99 -2.58 12.18
CA LYS A 8 -9.84 -3.22 12.82
C LYS A 8 -8.69 -3.47 11.85
N THR A 9 -8.99 -3.80 10.62
CA THR A 9 -8.00 -4.13 9.60
C THR A 9 -8.17 -3.19 8.43
N ILE A 10 -7.06 -2.56 8.03
CA ILE A 10 -7.02 -1.65 6.89
C ILE A 10 -5.97 -2.17 5.90
N CYS A 11 -6.37 -2.25 4.64
CA CYS A 11 -5.49 -2.65 3.55
C CYS A 11 -5.13 -1.43 2.72
N PHE A 12 -3.84 -1.15 2.56
CA PHE A 12 -3.34 -0.02 1.77
C PHE A 12 -2.65 -0.51 0.50
N ASP A 13 -2.88 0.19 -0.59
CA ASP A 13 -2.02 0.10 -1.76
C ASP A 13 -0.67 0.75 -1.45
N ILE A 14 0.35 0.48 -2.24
CA ILE A 14 1.69 1.04 -2.05
C ILE A 14 1.90 2.24 -2.97
N ASP A 15 1.94 2.01 -4.28
CA ASP A 15 2.25 3.07 -5.24
C ASP A 15 1.13 4.10 -5.28
N ASN A 16 1.51 5.36 -5.14
CA ASN A 16 0.62 6.52 -5.10
C ASN A 16 -0.30 6.59 -3.87
N VAL A 17 -0.02 5.79 -2.84
CA VAL A 17 -0.62 5.89 -1.50
C VAL A 17 0.46 6.03 -0.44
N ILE A 18 1.42 5.11 -0.40
CA ILE A 18 2.56 5.16 0.53
C ILE A 18 3.73 5.92 -0.08
N CYS A 19 3.88 5.87 -1.38
CA CYS A 19 4.96 6.52 -2.11
C CYS A 19 4.48 7.04 -3.46
N PHE A 20 5.22 8.00 -4.00
CA PHE A 20 5.04 8.42 -5.39
C PHE A 20 5.86 7.52 -6.29
N THR A 21 5.22 6.96 -7.32
CA THR A 21 5.87 6.14 -8.32
C THR A 21 5.45 6.61 -9.70
N LYS A 22 6.41 6.95 -10.54
CA LYS A 22 6.14 7.33 -11.93
C LYS A 22 6.09 6.07 -12.79
N GLY A 23 4.88 5.76 -13.30
CA GLY A 23 4.67 4.53 -14.07
C GLY A 23 5.06 3.30 -13.27
N SER A 24 5.96 2.49 -13.81
CA SER A 24 6.46 1.27 -13.15
C SER A 24 7.91 1.41 -12.69
N ASN A 25 8.38 2.64 -12.47
CA ASN A 25 9.74 2.89 -12.02
C ASN A 25 9.84 2.80 -10.49
N TYR A 26 9.66 1.60 -9.97
CA TYR A 26 9.56 1.34 -8.53
C TYR A 26 10.84 1.68 -7.78
N ARG A 27 12.00 1.50 -8.39
CA ARG A 27 13.29 1.78 -7.76
C ARG A 27 13.47 3.25 -7.41
N LYS A 28 12.80 4.15 -8.12
CA LYS A 28 12.86 5.60 -7.90
C LYS A 28 11.67 6.15 -7.15
N SER A 29 10.85 5.27 -6.56
CA SER A 29 9.73 5.69 -5.72
C SER A 29 10.20 6.56 -4.56
N ARG A 30 9.39 7.55 -4.20
CA ARG A 30 9.67 8.47 -3.09
C ARG A 30 8.56 8.40 -2.05
N PRO A 31 8.89 8.34 -0.76
CA PRO A 31 7.87 8.17 0.28
C PRO A 31 6.94 9.38 0.39
N ILE A 32 5.67 9.12 0.62
CA ILE A 32 4.69 10.14 1.01
C ILE A 32 4.68 10.17 2.53
N LYS A 33 5.53 11.00 3.11
CA LYS A 33 5.79 11.00 4.56
C LYS A 33 4.53 11.25 5.40
N LYS A 34 3.64 12.11 4.94
CA LYS A 34 2.38 12.41 5.62
C LYS A 34 1.52 11.15 5.78
N ASN A 35 1.39 10.37 4.71
CA ASN A 35 0.59 9.15 4.73
C ASN A 35 1.25 8.08 5.60
N ILE A 36 2.57 7.93 5.51
CA ILE A 36 3.32 6.97 6.31
C ILE A 36 3.15 7.28 7.81
N ARG A 37 3.24 8.55 8.20
CA ARG A 37 3.03 8.94 9.59
C ARG A 37 1.64 8.53 10.09
N PHE A 38 0.61 8.72 9.27
CA PHE A 38 -0.74 8.36 9.67
C PHE A 38 -0.93 6.83 9.73
N ILE A 39 -0.39 6.10 8.77
CA ILE A 39 -0.41 4.62 8.79
C ILE A 39 0.27 4.11 10.06
N ASN A 40 1.43 4.67 10.41
CA ASN A 40 2.14 4.29 11.62
C ASN A 40 1.35 4.64 12.89
N TYR A 41 0.66 5.77 12.89
CA TYR A 41 -0.26 6.13 13.97
C TYR A 41 -1.39 5.09 14.12
N LEU A 42 -1.99 4.65 13.02
CA LEU A 42 -3.01 3.60 13.04
C LEU A 42 -2.44 2.29 13.59
N TYR A 43 -1.25 1.91 13.12
CA TYR A 43 -0.55 0.71 13.62
C TYR A 43 -0.35 0.79 15.13
N ASP A 44 0.16 1.92 15.63
CA ASP A 44 0.42 2.12 17.06
C ASP A 44 -0.87 2.12 17.90
N ASN A 45 -2.00 2.40 17.30
CA ASN A 45 -3.31 2.40 17.94
C ASN A 45 -4.07 1.08 17.79
N GLY A 46 -3.40 0.02 17.41
CA GLY A 46 -3.95 -1.33 17.41
C GLY A 46 -4.64 -1.76 16.14
N PHE A 47 -4.60 -0.96 15.08
CA PHE A 47 -5.13 -1.38 13.78
C PHE A 47 -4.20 -2.40 13.14
N ILE A 48 -4.78 -3.38 12.49
CA ILE A 48 -4.02 -4.34 11.68
C ILE A 48 -3.82 -3.72 10.31
N ILE A 49 -2.58 -3.58 9.89
CA ILE A 49 -2.21 -2.93 8.63
C ILE A 49 -1.72 -3.99 7.65
N LYS A 50 -2.43 -4.10 6.53
CA LYS A 50 -2.02 -4.93 5.40
C LYS A 50 -1.66 -4.02 4.24
N LEU A 51 -0.62 -4.41 3.51
CA LEU A 51 -0.21 -3.73 2.28
C LEU A 51 -0.45 -4.67 1.10
N PHE A 52 -1.08 -4.17 0.05
CA PHE A 52 -1.47 -4.97 -1.10
C PHE A 52 -1.05 -4.25 -2.38
N THR A 53 -0.18 -4.86 -3.18
CA THR A 53 0.45 -4.19 -4.30
C THR A 53 0.37 -4.98 -5.60
N ALA A 54 0.16 -4.22 -6.69
CA ALA A 54 0.20 -4.73 -8.05
C ALA A 54 1.60 -4.59 -8.69
N ARG A 55 2.63 -4.24 -7.90
CA ARG A 55 3.98 -4.08 -8.41
C ARG A 55 4.42 -5.32 -9.19
N TYR A 56 4.97 -5.08 -10.38
CA TYR A 56 5.49 -6.10 -11.30
C TYR A 56 4.43 -7.05 -11.89
N MET A 57 3.14 -6.83 -11.60
CA MET A 57 2.07 -7.68 -12.14
C MET A 57 1.84 -7.46 -13.63
N GLY A 58 1.77 -6.21 -14.08
CA GLY A 58 1.51 -5.90 -15.48
C GLY A 58 2.56 -6.47 -16.42
N ARG A 59 3.85 -6.29 -16.09
CA ARG A 59 4.96 -6.77 -16.91
C ARG A 59 5.14 -8.29 -16.89
N ASN A 60 4.51 -8.96 -15.95
CA ASN A 60 4.59 -10.41 -15.80
C ASN A 60 3.26 -11.12 -16.12
N ASN A 61 2.41 -10.48 -16.92
CA ASN A 61 1.10 -11.02 -17.32
C ASN A 61 0.23 -11.45 -16.14
N ASN A 62 0.28 -10.69 -15.05
CA ASN A 62 -0.43 -10.97 -13.80
C ASN A 62 -0.04 -12.32 -13.15
N ASP A 63 1.16 -12.81 -13.43
CA ASP A 63 1.71 -13.99 -12.76
C ASP A 63 2.28 -13.58 -11.38
N ILE A 64 1.62 -14.02 -10.32
CA ILE A 64 1.96 -13.63 -8.94
C ILE A 64 3.36 -14.10 -8.57
N SER A 65 3.73 -15.33 -8.92
CA SER A 65 5.05 -15.90 -8.59
C SER A 65 6.18 -15.11 -9.23
N LYS A 66 6.02 -14.73 -10.49
CA LYS A 66 7.02 -13.93 -11.21
C LYS A 66 7.12 -12.52 -10.67
N ALA A 67 5.98 -11.88 -10.39
CA ALA A 67 5.94 -10.55 -9.81
C ALA A 67 6.64 -10.52 -8.44
N LYS A 68 6.36 -11.51 -7.61
CA LYS A 68 6.98 -11.66 -6.30
C LYS A 68 8.48 -11.90 -6.40
N ALA A 69 8.90 -12.79 -7.31
CA ALA A 69 10.32 -13.06 -7.51
C ALA A 69 11.09 -11.83 -7.96
N GLU A 70 10.49 -10.99 -8.79
CA GLU A 70 11.12 -9.78 -9.30
C GLU A 70 11.15 -8.64 -8.27
N GLY A 71 10.09 -8.45 -7.49
CA GLY A 71 9.87 -7.20 -6.76
C GLY A 71 9.74 -7.28 -5.25
N TYR A 72 9.68 -8.45 -4.66
CA TYR A 72 9.43 -8.57 -3.22
C TYR A 72 10.56 -7.95 -2.37
N GLU A 73 11.81 -8.29 -2.66
CA GLU A 73 12.94 -7.81 -1.88
C GLU A 73 13.10 -6.29 -1.95
N LEU A 74 12.96 -5.71 -3.15
CA LEU A 74 13.00 -4.27 -3.32
C LEU A 74 11.89 -3.58 -2.50
N THR A 75 10.68 -4.12 -2.57
CA THR A 75 9.53 -3.56 -1.88
C THR A 75 9.74 -3.59 -0.36
N VAL A 76 10.18 -4.72 0.18
CA VAL A 76 10.49 -4.85 1.62
C VAL A 76 11.57 -3.86 2.03
N LYS A 77 12.63 -3.73 1.23
CA LYS A 77 13.72 -2.79 1.52
C LYS A 77 13.22 -1.35 1.56
N GLN A 78 12.41 -0.94 0.59
CA GLN A 78 11.86 0.41 0.56
C GLN A 78 10.97 0.68 1.77
N LEU A 79 10.08 -0.24 2.12
CA LEU A 79 9.20 -0.07 3.28
C LEU A 79 10.01 0.06 4.57
N LYS A 80 11.09 -0.70 4.70
CA LYS A 80 12.01 -0.60 5.84
C LYS A 80 12.71 0.76 5.85
N ASP A 81 13.27 1.20 4.73
CA ASP A 81 13.98 2.47 4.60
C ASP A 81 13.06 3.66 4.91
N TRP A 82 11.77 3.55 4.60
CA TRP A 82 10.77 4.58 4.85
C TRP A 82 10.13 4.47 6.25
N ASN A 83 10.52 3.48 7.04
CA ASN A 83 9.98 3.22 8.38
C ASN A 83 8.45 2.99 8.39
N VAL A 84 7.95 2.28 7.40
CA VAL A 84 6.52 1.92 7.35
C VAL A 84 6.26 0.75 8.29
N LYS A 85 5.29 0.90 9.18
CA LYS A 85 4.83 -0.16 10.09
C LYS A 85 3.66 -0.90 9.46
N TYR A 86 3.76 -2.21 9.36
CA TYR A 86 2.70 -3.05 8.81
C TYR A 86 2.79 -4.46 9.34
N HIS A 87 1.70 -5.20 9.25
CA HIS A 87 1.65 -6.60 9.71
C HIS A 87 1.87 -7.57 8.56
N LYS A 88 1.41 -7.23 7.36
CA LYS A 88 1.49 -8.14 6.22
C LYS A 88 1.69 -7.38 4.92
N LEU A 89 2.60 -7.86 4.10
CA LEU A 89 2.80 -7.41 2.72
C LEU A 89 2.29 -8.50 1.77
N ILE A 90 1.35 -8.15 0.92
CA ILE A 90 0.75 -9.08 -0.04
C ILE A 90 1.07 -8.57 -1.44
N MET A 91 1.86 -9.35 -2.17
CA MET A 91 2.06 -9.17 -3.61
C MET A 91 0.91 -9.83 -4.35
N GLY A 92 0.71 -9.43 -5.61
CA GLY A 92 -0.26 -10.12 -6.45
C GLY A 92 -1.62 -9.47 -6.57
N LYS A 93 -1.74 -8.20 -6.18
CA LYS A 93 -2.92 -7.43 -6.55
C LYS A 93 -2.98 -7.37 -8.09
N PRO A 94 -4.11 -7.78 -8.71
CA PRO A 94 -4.18 -7.74 -10.17
C PRO A 94 -4.05 -6.31 -10.69
N SER A 95 -3.47 -6.13 -11.87
CA SER A 95 -3.52 -4.84 -12.55
C SER A 95 -4.88 -4.68 -13.22
N PHE A 96 -5.43 -3.45 -13.19
CA PHE A 96 -6.77 -3.17 -13.72
C PHE A 96 -6.93 -1.67 -13.93
N ASP A 97 -7.98 -1.28 -14.65
CA ASP A 97 -8.33 0.12 -14.84
C ASP A 97 -9.27 0.64 -13.74
N ILE A 98 -10.17 -0.21 -13.25
CA ILE A 98 -11.12 0.13 -12.20
C ILE A 98 -11.40 -1.10 -11.32
N ILE A 99 -11.53 -0.86 -10.03
CA ILE A 99 -11.98 -1.89 -9.09
C ILE A 99 -13.38 -1.55 -8.57
N ILE A 100 -14.24 -2.56 -8.52
CA ILE A 100 -15.57 -2.43 -7.92
C ILE A 100 -15.58 -3.36 -6.71
N ASP A 101 -15.65 -2.77 -5.53
CA ASP A 101 -15.51 -3.47 -4.25
C ASP A 101 -16.39 -2.76 -3.22
N ASP A 102 -17.07 -3.52 -2.39
CA ASP A 102 -17.96 -2.97 -1.36
C ASP A 102 -17.22 -2.30 -0.19
N LYS A 103 -15.92 -2.54 -0.05
CA LYS A 103 -15.09 -2.01 1.04
C LYS A 103 -14.03 -1.03 0.59
N ALA A 104 -13.97 -0.74 -0.70
CA ALA A 104 -12.96 0.16 -1.23
C ALA A 104 -13.25 1.60 -0.81
N TYR A 105 -12.21 2.27 -0.33
CA TYR A 105 -12.19 3.72 -0.16
C TYR A 105 -11.46 4.32 -1.36
N ASN A 106 -12.10 5.26 -2.03
CA ASN A 106 -11.49 5.94 -3.18
C ASN A 106 -10.47 6.98 -2.70
N TYR A 107 -9.20 6.66 -2.84
CA TYR A 107 -8.10 7.48 -2.35
C TYR A 107 -8.13 8.90 -2.93
N ASN A 108 -7.94 9.88 -2.06
CA ASN A 108 -7.72 11.28 -2.41
C ASN A 108 -6.71 11.89 -1.43
N LYS A 109 -6.17 13.07 -1.76
CA LYS A 109 -5.11 13.70 -0.95
C LYS A 109 -5.55 14.05 0.48
N ASP A 110 -6.84 14.15 0.72
CA ASP A 110 -7.41 14.52 2.02
C ASP A 110 -8.01 13.30 2.78
N TRP A 111 -7.65 12.08 2.35
CA TRP A 111 -8.22 10.85 2.88
C TRP A 111 -8.11 10.71 4.39
N ILE A 112 -7.03 11.25 4.98
CA ILE A 112 -6.79 11.16 6.42
C ILE A 112 -7.93 11.80 7.21
N ASN A 113 -8.56 12.85 6.67
CA ASN A 113 -9.64 13.57 7.34
C ASN A 113 -10.91 12.72 7.51
N ASP A 114 -11.04 11.63 6.77
CA ASP A 114 -12.19 10.73 6.82
C ASP A 114 -12.03 9.58 7.82
N PHE A 115 -10.91 9.56 8.55
CA PHE A 115 -10.60 8.49 9.52
C PHE A 115 -10.33 8.98 10.93
#